data_55803662746cab854ec2b1f1b1670f96
#
_entry.id   55803662746cab854ec2b1f1b1670f96
#
_cell.length_a   1.000
_cell.length_b   1.000
_cell.length_c   1.000
_cell.angle_alpha   90.00
_cell.angle_beta   90.00
_cell.angle_gamma   90.00
#
_symmetry.space_group_name_H-M   'P 1'
#
loop_
_entity.id
_entity.type
_entity.pdbx_description
1 polymer ?
#
loop_
_entity_poly.entity_id
_entity_poly.type
_entity_poly.pdbx_seq_one_letter_code
_entity_poly.pdbx_strand_id
1 'polypeptide(L)'
;MGQLRTRKRGSTWQYSFEAAPVNRKRKSISKGGFRTKAEAQTAGTAAMNEYNSSGQSFTPSELSVSDYLDYWFDNYCKTNLKYNTQLGYLYIVENRLKPRFGQYRLKSLTTAAIQEYVNQLKIDGLAKSSVLGILRVLSAAYEYAIEPLQYVRENPCARIKLPKFEKQPKQRYVIRPEEFKKILERFPEDSNFYLPLMIGYYTGLRLSEAFALCWDDINVESRTLSVKKTVVKRN
;
A
#
# COMPACT_ATOMS: atom_id res chain seq x y z
N MET A 1 31.13 -21.72 -8.65
CA MET A 1 30.37 -21.52 -7.41
C MET A 1 31.34 -21.18 -6.28
N GLY A 2 31.16 -20.03 -5.63
CA GLY A 2 32.03 -19.63 -4.52
C GLY A 2 31.86 -20.56 -3.32
N GLN A 3 32.99 -20.99 -2.75
CA GLN A 3 32.98 -21.91 -1.62
C GLN A 3 32.76 -21.15 -0.31
N LEU A 4 31.85 -21.62 0.55
CA LEU A 4 31.62 -21.05 1.88
C LEU A 4 32.85 -21.31 2.77
N ARG A 5 33.40 -20.26 3.36
CA ARG A 5 34.54 -20.34 4.28
C ARG A 5 34.12 -19.85 5.66
N THR A 6 34.49 -20.59 6.69
CA THR A 6 34.34 -20.17 8.10
C THR A 6 35.70 -19.96 8.73
N ARG A 7 35.88 -18.83 9.43
CA ARG A 7 37.16 -18.49 10.10
C ARG A 7 36.88 -17.97 11.50
N LYS A 8 37.75 -18.32 12.44
CA LYS A 8 37.75 -17.76 13.80
C LYS A 8 38.42 -16.40 13.78
N ARG A 9 37.81 -15.41 14.43
CA ARG A 9 38.34 -14.06 14.56
C ARG A 9 38.19 -13.59 16.03
N GLY A 10 39.31 -13.64 16.77
CA GLY A 10 39.27 -13.44 18.22
C GLY A 10 38.46 -14.53 18.92
N SER A 11 37.46 -14.13 19.71
CA SER A 11 36.54 -15.02 20.43
C SER A 11 35.35 -15.52 19.63
N THR A 12 35.13 -14.99 18.40
CA THR A 12 33.96 -15.29 17.58
C THR A 12 34.31 -15.93 16.25
N TRP A 13 33.30 -16.54 15.60
CA TRP A 13 33.40 -17.11 14.26
C TRP A 13 32.74 -16.20 13.24
N GLN A 14 33.27 -16.26 12.03
CA GLN A 14 32.80 -15.50 10.87
C GLN A 14 32.67 -16.46 9.68
N TYR A 15 31.62 -16.25 8.85
CA TYR A 15 31.57 -16.87 7.52
C TYR A 15 31.91 -15.84 6.44
N SER A 16 32.35 -16.34 5.28
CA SER A 16 32.52 -15.56 4.06
C SER A 16 32.36 -16.43 2.83
N PHE A 17 31.81 -15.85 1.76
CA PHE A 17 31.76 -16.46 0.43
C PHE A 17 31.92 -15.39 -0.67
N GLU A 18 32.34 -15.81 -1.86
CA GLU A 18 32.54 -14.88 -2.96
C GLU A 18 31.21 -14.56 -3.64
N ALA A 19 30.94 -13.26 -3.81
CA ALA A 19 29.84 -12.71 -4.58
C ALA A 19 30.26 -12.47 -6.05
N ALA A 20 29.31 -12.15 -6.91
CA ALA A 20 29.59 -11.78 -8.29
C ALA A 20 30.57 -10.57 -8.36
N PRO A 21 31.54 -10.59 -9.26
CA PRO A 21 32.48 -9.47 -9.40
C PRO A 21 31.74 -8.22 -9.91
N VAL A 22 32.05 -7.07 -9.33
CA VAL A 22 31.54 -5.77 -9.78
C VAL A 22 32.72 -4.97 -10.34
N ASN A 23 32.60 -4.47 -11.55
CA ASN A 23 33.65 -3.72 -12.27
C ASN A 23 34.99 -4.54 -12.34
N ARG A 24 34.90 -5.83 -12.60
CA ARG A 24 36.05 -6.78 -12.62
C ARG A 24 36.78 -6.94 -11.27
N LYS A 25 36.26 -6.36 -10.18
CA LYS A 25 36.80 -6.52 -8.82
C LYS A 25 36.04 -7.60 -8.08
N ARG A 26 36.79 -8.55 -7.46
CA ARG A 26 36.19 -9.57 -6.60
C ARG A 26 35.51 -8.95 -5.40
N LYS A 27 34.29 -9.36 -5.11
CA LYS A 27 33.56 -9.00 -3.88
C LYS A 27 33.30 -10.24 -3.07
N SER A 28 33.39 -10.12 -1.74
CA SER A 28 33.04 -11.17 -0.79
C SER A 28 31.98 -10.67 0.18
N ILE A 29 31.04 -11.53 0.51
CA ILE A 29 30.04 -11.33 1.55
C ILE A 29 30.55 -12.04 2.79
N SER A 30 30.59 -11.32 3.93
CA SER A 30 31.05 -11.89 5.20
C SER A 30 30.22 -11.36 6.37
N LYS A 31 29.98 -12.22 7.38
CA LYS A 31 29.34 -11.85 8.64
C LYS A 31 30.02 -12.59 9.77
N GLY A 32 30.33 -11.87 10.85
CA GLY A 32 30.95 -12.38 12.07
C GLY A 32 30.03 -12.27 13.27
N GLY A 33 30.57 -12.62 14.45
CA GLY A 33 29.85 -12.52 15.73
C GLY A 33 29.18 -13.83 16.18
N PHE A 34 29.45 -14.97 15.51
CA PHE A 34 28.90 -16.27 15.90
C PHE A 34 29.73 -16.90 17.03
N ARG A 35 29.06 -17.55 17.98
CA ARG A 35 29.70 -18.19 19.13
C ARG A 35 30.44 -19.48 18.71
N THR A 36 29.90 -20.22 17.78
CA THR A 36 30.45 -21.51 17.34
C THR A 36 30.68 -21.55 15.84
N LYS A 37 31.58 -22.46 15.41
CA LYS A 37 31.84 -22.74 13.98
C LYS A 37 30.56 -23.25 13.28
N ALA A 38 29.80 -24.10 13.98
CA ALA A 38 28.57 -24.67 13.45
C ALA A 38 27.51 -23.59 13.17
N GLU A 39 27.31 -22.66 14.10
CA GLU A 39 26.42 -21.49 13.88
C GLU A 39 26.85 -20.64 12.68
N ALA A 40 28.14 -20.31 12.58
CA ALA A 40 28.67 -19.57 11.43
C ALA A 40 28.46 -20.32 10.13
N GLN A 41 28.61 -21.63 10.12
CA GLN A 41 28.43 -22.47 8.94
C GLN A 41 26.96 -22.56 8.51
N THR A 42 26.04 -22.78 9.44
CA THR A 42 24.60 -22.80 9.17
C THR A 42 24.09 -21.45 8.64
N ALA A 43 24.48 -20.35 9.30
CA ALA A 43 24.15 -19.01 8.87
C ALA A 43 24.77 -18.66 7.50
N GLY A 44 26.00 -19.07 7.26
CA GLY A 44 26.70 -18.87 6.00
C GLY A 44 26.08 -19.66 4.84
N THR A 45 25.66 -20.91 5.09
CA THR A 45 24.95 -21.73 4.08
C THR A 45 23.58 -21.11 3.75
N ALA A 46 22.84 -20.64 4.75
CA ALA A 46 21.58 -19.97 4.52
C ALA A 46 21.76 -18.68 3.69
N ALA A 47 22.73 -17.84 4.05
CA ALA A 47 23.05 -16.62 3.31
C ALA A 47 23.54 -16.88 1.88
N MET A 48 24.34 -17.91 1.67
CA MET A 48 24.83 -18.30 0.33
C MET A 48 23.69 -18.85 -0.54
N ASN A 49 22.78 -19.62 0.03
CA ASN A 49 21.59 -20.11 -0.68
C ASN A 49 20.66 -18.95 -1.04
N GLU A 50 20.47 -18.01 -0.13
CA GLU A 50 19.69 -16.79 -0.36
C GLU A 50 20.31 -15.93 -1.47
N TYR A 51 21.63 -15.74 -1.45
CA TYR A 51 22.38 -15.05 -2.50
C TYR A 51 22.25 -15.73 -3.87
N ASN A 52 22.41 -17.03 -3.92
CA ASN A 52 22.33 -17.80 -5.17
C ASN A 52 20.90 -17.85 -5.74
N SER A 53 19.88 -17.75 -4.90
CA SER A 53 18.47 -17.75 -5.32
C SER A 53 17.97 -16.38 -5.74
N SER A 54 18.50 -15.29 -5.17
CA SER A 54 17.98 -13.94 -5.37
C SER A 54 18.88 -13.02 -6.19
N GLY A 55 20.16 -13.35 -6.34
CA GLY A 55 21.14 -12.45 -6.95
C GLY A 55 21.37 -11.14 -6.18
N GLN A 56 20.70 -10.94 -5.06
CA GLN A 56 20.80 -9.75 -4.21
C GLN A 56 21.53 -10.07 -2.92
N SER A 57 22.51 -9.22 -2.57
CA SER A 57 23.20 -9.26 -1.27
C SER A 57 22.39 -8.67 -0.12
N PHE A 58 21.09 -8.53 -0.31
CA PHE A 58 20.16 -8.08 0.72
C PHE A 58 19.71 -9.28 1.55
N THR A 59 19.83 -9.19 2.86
CA THR A 59 19.16 -10.13 3.78
C THR A 59 17.74 -9.59 4.03
N PRO A 60 16.70 -10.10 3.34
CA PRO A 60 15.32 -9.69 3.57
C PRO A 60 14.84 -9.99 4.99
N SER A 61 15.65 -10.74 5.77
CA SER A 61 15.36 -11.12 7.15
C SER A 61 15.40 -9.96 8.15
N GLU A 62 16.00 -8.81 7.81
CA GLU A 62 16.18 -7.67 8.74
C GLU A 62 15.34 -6.44 8.36
N LEU A 63 14.71 -6.45 7.20
CA LEU A 63 13.92 -5.32 6.72
C LEU A 63 12.69 -5.10 7.61
N SER A 64 12.57 -3.89 8.15
CA SER A 64 11.38 -3.51 8.92
C SER A 64 10.16 -3.35 8.02
N VAL A 65 8.96 -3.55 8.57
CA VAL A 65 7.71 -3.26 7.85
C VAL A 65 7.65 -1.77 7.47
N SER A 66 8.16 -0.88 8.34
CA SER A 66 8.21 0.56 8.04
C SER A 66 9.03 0.85 6.79
N ASP A 67 10.30 0.42 6.75
CA ASP A 67 11.20 0.69 5.62
C ASP A 67 10.72 0.01 4.33
N TYR A 68 10.11 -1.18 4.49
CA TYR A 68 9.51 -1.88 3.37
C TYR A 68 8.31 -1.11 2.78
N LEU A 69 7.43 -0.59 3.61
CA LEU A 69 6.27 0.18 3.14
C LEU A 69 6.69 1.47 2.44
N ASP A 70 7.76 2.14 2.90
CA ASP A 70 8.34 3.28 2.20
C ASP A 70 8.89 2.88 0.83
N TYR A 71 9.70 1.82 0.78
CA TYR A 71 10.20 1.28 -0.46
C TYR A 71 9.09 0.91 -1.45
N TRP A 72 8.06 0.21 -0.97
CA TRP A 72 6.92 -0.19 -1.79
C TRP A 72 6.13 1.01 -2.31
N PHE A 73 5.93 2.02 -1.46
CA PHE A 73 5.23 3.23 -1.86
C PHE A 73 6.00 3.98 -2.95
N ASP A 74 7.31 4.14 -2.79
CA ASP A 74 8.15 4.87 -3.74
C ASP A 74 8.32 4.14 -5.07
N ASN A 75 8.53 2.84 -5.03
CA ASN A 75 8.86 2.07 -6.23
C ASN A 75 7.64 1.49 -6.96
N TYR A 76 6.54 1.25 -6.25
CA TYR A 76 5.33 0.69 -6.85
C TYR A 76 4.17 1.68 -6.89
N CYS A 77 3.79 2.27 -5.74
CA CYS A 77 2.59 3.09 -5.69
C CYS A 77 2.70 4.36 -6.53
N LYS A 78 3.83 5.07 -6.43
CA LYS A 78 4.06 6.31 -7.20
C LYS A 78 4.08 6.09 -8.70
N THR A 79 4.52 4.93 -9.16
CA THR A 79 4.65 4.60 -10.58
C THR A 79 3.37 4.00 -11.18
N ASN A 80 2.60 3.24 -10.40
CA ASN A 80 1.51 2.43 -10.93
C ASN A 80 0.11 2.93 -10.54
N LEU A 81 -0.02 3.78 -9.52
CA LEU A 81 -1.32 4.20 -9.02
C LEU A 81 -1.65 5.65 -9.39
N LYS A 82 -2.96 5.93 -9.55
CA LYS A 82 -3.45 7.30 -9.75
C LYS A 82 -3.22 8.13 -8.48
N TYR A 83 -2.98 9.43 -8.66
CA TYR A 83 -2.64 10.37 -7.58
C TYR A 83 -3.55 10.27 -6.34
N ASN A 84 -4.88 10.27 -6.51
CA ASN A 84 -5.81 10.16 -5.38
C ASN A 84 -5.70 8.82 -4.65
N THR A 85 -5.37 7.75 -5.35
CA THR A 85 -5.13 6.42 -4.74
C THR A 85 -3.83 6.45 -3.94
N GLN A 86 -2.78 7.09 -4.47
CA GLN A 86 -1.52 7.28 -3.76
C GLN A 86 -1.74 8.01 -2.43
N LEU A 87 -2.50 9.11 -2.42
CA LEU A 87 -2.82 9.86 -1.20
C LEU A 87 -3.56 8.99 -0.17
N GLY A 88 -4.55 8.21 -0.62
CA GLY A 88 -5.27 7.29 0.25
C GLY A 88 -4.39 6.19 0.84
N TYR A 89 -3.48 5.64 0.03
CA TYR A 89 -2.53 4.63 0.45
C TYR A 89 -1.50 5.19 1.43
N LEU A 90 -0.93 6.37 1.12
CA LEU A 90 0.00 7.06 2.00
C LEU A 90 -0.62 7.34 3.37
N TYR A 91 -1.85 7.83 3.40
CA TYR A 91 -2.57 8.05 4.65
C TYR A 91 -2.69 6.77 5.49
N ILE A 92 -3.04 5.65 4.85
CA ILE A 92 -3.17 4.36 5.54
C ILE A 92 -1.79 3.86 6.03
N VAL A 93 -0.77 3.97 5.19
CA VAL A 93 0.60 3.56 5.54
C VAL A 93 1.08 4.34 6.76
N GLU A 94 1.03 5.68 6.71
CA GLU A 94 1.59 6.53 7.75
C GLU A 94 0.77 6.50 9.05
N ASN A 95 -0.55 6.52 8.96
CA ASN A 95 -1.39 6.70 10.13
C ASN A 95 -1.96 5.40 10.72
N ARG A 96 -1.86 4.27 10.01
CA ARG A 96 -2.46 3.00 10.45
C ARG A 96 -1.49 1.84 10.48
N LEU A 97 -0.66 1.66 9.45
CA LEU A 97 0.21 0.50 9.33
C LEU A 97 1.54 0.68 10.03
N LYS A 98 2.26 1.77 9.76
CA LYS A 98 3.55 2.05 10.41
C LYS A 98 3.45 2.18 11.93
N PRO A 99 2.49 2.92 12.53
CA PRO A 99 2.39 3.00 13.98
C PRO A 99 2.13 1.65 14.66
N ARG A 100 1.44 0.74 13.97
CA ARG A 100 1.10 -0.58 14.52
C ARG A 100 2.15 -1.65 14.23
N PHE A 101 2.65 -1.70 13.01
CA PHE A 101 3.48 -2.79 12.52
C PHE A 101 4.89 -2.38 12.12
N GLY A 102 5.20 -1.08 12.06
CA GLY A 102 6.46 -0.58 11.50
C GLY A 102 7.72 -1.17 12.13
N GLN A 103 7.70 -1.46 13.42
CA GLN A 103 8.83 -2.03 14.16
C GLN A 103 9.00 -3.55 13.96
N TYR A 104 8.00 -4.24 13.38
CA TYR A 104 8.14 -5.66 13.10
C TYR A 104 9.05 -5.87 11.89
N ARG A 105 9.75 -7.00 11.89
CA ARG A 105 10.43 -7.45 10.66
C ARG A 105 9.38 -7.93 9.66
N LEU A 106 9.57 -7.62 8.39
CA LEU A 106 8.62 -7.98 7.32
C LEU A 106 8.27 -9.49 7.33
N LYS A 107 9.27 -10.35 7.53
CA LYS A 107 9.09 -11.81 7.59
C LYS A 107 8.43 -12.31 8.89
N SER A 108 8.42 -11.51 9.94
CA SER A 108 7.91 -11.94 11.25
C SER A 108 6.48 -11.48 11.53
N LEU A 109 5.87 -10.68 10.65
CA LEU A 109 4.49 -10.27 10.82
C LEU A 109 3.55 -11.45 10.53
N THR A 110 2.83 -11.88 11.56
CA THR A 110 1.98 -13.06 11.50
C THR A 110 0.52 -12.71 11.21
N THR A 111 -0.23 -13.66 10.66
CA THR A 111 -1.69 -13.57 10.50
C THR A 111 -2.39 -13.28 11.84
N ALA A 112 -1.91 -13.85 12.95
CA ALA A 112 -2.48 -13.61 14.27
C ALA A 112 -2.40 -12.14 14.69
N ALA A 113 -1.22 -11.50 14.53
CA ALA A 113 -1.03 -10.08 14.86
C ALA A 113 -1.93 -9.16 14.02
N ILE A 114 -2.11 -9.49 12.73
CA ILE A 114 -3.02 -8.74 11.85
C ILE A 114 -4.49 -8.98 12.26
N GLN A 115 -4.86 -10.21 12.61
CA GLN A 115 -6.22 -10.53 13.07
C GLN A 115 -6.58 -9.78 14.35
N GLU A 116 -5.67 -9.70 15.32
CA GLU A 116 -5.87 -8.90 16.53
C GLU A 116 -6.08 -7.43 16.21
N TYR A 117 -5.26 -6.88 15.30
CA TYR A 117 -5.42 -5.50 14.86
C TYR A 117 -6.76 -5.24 14.18
N VAL A 118 -7.20 -6.13 13.31
CA VAL A 118 -8.52 -6.04 12.65
C VAL A 118 -9.66 -6.06 13.68
N ASN A 119 -9.56 -6.90 14.70
CA ASN A 119 -10.53 -6.94 15.77
C ASN A 119 -10.53 -5.64 16.59
N GLN A 120 -9.33 -5.11 16.88
CA GLN A 120 -9.19 -3.83 17.57
C GLN A 120 -9.78 -2.67 16.78
N LEU A 121 -9.51 -2.56 15.48
CA LEU A 121 -10.10 -1.53 14.62
C LEU A 121 -11.64 -1.52 14.66
N LYS A 122 -12.26 -2.70 14.78
CA LYS A 122 -13.72 -2.78 14.98
C LYS A 122 -14.14 -2.28 16.36
N ILE A 123 -13.42 -2.65 17.42
CA ILE A 123 -13.67 -2.18 18.80
C ILE A 123 -13.55 -0.66 18.86
N ASP A 124 -12.57 -0.10 18.16
CA ASP A 124 -12.36 1.35 18.02
C ASP A 124 -13.45 2.04 17.17
N GLY A 125 -14.47 1.31 16.70
CA GLY A 125 -15.63 1.85 15.99
C GLY A 125 -15.42 2.11 14.50
N LEU A 126 -14.36 1.59 13.88
CA LEU A 126 -14.14 1.79 12.44
C LEU A 126 -15.20 1.04 11.61
N ALA A 127 -15.69 1.69 10.56
CA ALA A 127 -16.59 1.08 9.60
C ALA A 127 -15.92 -0.08 8.84
N LYS A 128 -16.72 -1.09 8.44
CA LYS A 128 -16.25 -2.24 7.66
C LYS A 128 -15.43 -1.84 6.42
N SER A 129 -15.87 -0.81 5.70
CA SER A 129 -15.16 -0.30 4.51
C SER A 129 -13.77 0.23 4.82
N SER A 130 -13.61 0.90 5.96
CA SER A 130 -12.31 1.43 6.41
C SER A 130 -11.36 0.30 6.81
N VAL A 131 -11.85 -0.69 7.55
CA VAL A 131 -11.06 -1.87 7.93
C VAL A 131 -10.60 -2.65 6.68
N LEU A 132 -11.52 -2.86 5.73
CA LEU A 132 -11.19 -3.49 4.45
C LEU A 132 -10.17 -2.67 3.64
N GLY A 133 -10.27 -1.33 3.66
CA GLY A 133 -9.31 -0.45 3.00
C GLY A 133 -7.89 -0.64 3.56
N ILE A 134 -7.75 -0.67 4.88
CA ILE A 134 -6.47 -0.90 5.56
C ILE A 134 -5.89 -2.27 5.19
N LEU A 135 -6.72 -3.33 5.26
CA LEU A 135 -6.30 -4.68 4.90
C LEU A 135 -5.87 -4.80 3.43
N ARG A 136 -6.58 -4.15 2.51
CA ARG A 136 -6.24 -4.17 1.08
C ARG A 136 -4.88 -3.54 0.81
N VAL A 137 -4.58 -2.42 1.47
CA VAL A 137 -3.27 -1.75 1.32
C VAL A 137 -2.15 -2.65 1.84
N LEU A 138 -2.32 -3.25 3.04
CA LEU A 138 -1.33 -4.16 3.60
C LEU A 138 -1.16 -5.42 2.74
N SER A 139 -2.27 -6.01 2.28
CA SER A 139 -2.24 -7.18 1.40
C SER A 139 -1.54 -6.88 0.08
N ALA A 140 -1.83 -5.74 -0.56
CA ALA A 140 -1.17 -5.34 -1.80
C ALA A 140 0.34 -5.13 -1.63
N ALA A 141 0.77 -4.57 -0.49
CA ALA A 141 2.18 -4.46 -0.17
C ALA A 141 2.84 -5.85 -0.03
N TYR A 142 2.18 -6.80 0.66
CA TYR A 142 2.71 -8.17 0.80
C TYR A 142 2.71 -8.95 -0.52
N GLU A 143 1.71 -8.78 -1.39
CA GLU A 143 1.74 -9.39 -2.73
C GLU A 143 2.97 -8.92 -3.52
N TYR A 144 3.29 -7.63 -3.49
CA TYR A 144 4.49 -7.11 -4.12
C TYR A 144 5.80 -7.60 -3.45
N ALA A 145 5.76 -7.87 -2.13
CA ALA A 145 6.88 -8.48 -1.41
C ALA A 145 7.10 -9.95 -1.78
N ILE A 146 6.03 -10.66 -2.18
CA ILE A 146 6.11 -12.03 -2.69
C ILE A 146 6.61 -12.01 -4.12
N GLU A 147 5.95 -11.25 -4.98
CA GLU A 147 6.25 -11.18 -6.40
C GLU A 147 6.17 -9.71 -6.87
N PRO A 148 7.23 -9.11 -7.39
CA PRO A 148 8.46 -9.74 -7.89
C PRO A 148 9.61 -9.86 -6.89
N LEU A 149 9.49 -9.33 -5.65
CA LEU A 149 10.66 -9.14 -4.78
C LEU A 149 11.14 -10.41 -4.08
N GLN A 150 10.28 -11.40 -3.89
CA GLN A 150 10.59 -12.67 -3.19
C GLN A 150 11.13 -12.47 -1.75
N TYR A 151 10.73 -11.38 -1.09
CA TYR A 151 11.13 -11.07 0.28
C TYR A 151 10.43 -11.93 1.32
N VAL A 152 9.19 -12.33 1.03
CA VAL A 152 8.37 -13.23 1.86
C VAL A 152 7.76 -14.33 0.99
N ARG A 153 7.35 -15.43 1.62
CA ARG A 153 6.77 -16.59 0.91
C ARG A 153 5.26 -16.58 0.84
N GLU A 154 4.62 -16.00 1.85
CA GLU A 154 3.16 -16.01 2.01
C GLU A 154 2.67 -14.63 2.41
N ASN A 155 1.43 -14.32 1.99
CA ASN A 155 0.75 -13.11 2.41
C ASN A 155 0.03 -13.36 3.75
N PRO A 156 0.45 -12.72 4.86
CA PRO A 156 -0.18 -12.93 6.16
C PRO A 156 -1.61 -12.40 6.23
N CYS A 157 -2.03 -11.59 5.24
CA CYS A 157 -3.41 -11.08 5.14
C CYS A 157 -4.38 -12.08 4.50
N ALA A 158 -3.91 -13.11 3.79
CA ALA A 158 -4.74 -13.99 2.96
C ALA A 158 -5.83 -14.75 3.76
N ARG A 159 -5.56 -15.06 5.02
CA ARG A 159 -6.45 -15.87 5.88
C ARG A 159 -7.16 -15.07 6.97
N ILE A 160 -7.19 -13.73 6.87
CA ILE A 160 -7.85 -12.88 7.86
C ILE A 160 -9.37 -13.05 7.79
N LYS A 161 -9.98 -13.25 8.95
CA LYS A 161 -11.45 -13.32 9.10
C LYS A 161 -11.95 -11.97 9.60
N LEU A 162 -12.82 -11.35 8.80
CA LEU A 162 -13.47 -10.10 9.23
C LEU A 162 -14.48 -10.38 10.34
N PRO A 163 -14.46 -9.58 11.43
CA PRO A 163 -15.50 -9.64 12.43
C PRO A 163 -16.87 -9.26 11.83
N LYS A 164 -17.96 -9.70 12.46
CA LYS A 164 -19.31 -9.30 12.04
C LYS A 164 -19.52 -7.80 12.28
N PHE A 165 -19.86 -7.06 11.24
CA PHE A 165 -20.28 -5.67 11.32
C PHE A 165 -21.80 -5.59 11.18
N GLU A 166 -22.43 -4.82 12.04
CA GLU A 166 -23.86 -4.55 11.91
C GLU A 166 -24.11 -3.77 10.61
N LYS A 167 -25.10 -4.22 9.85
CA LYS A 167 -25.56 -3.49 8.68
C LYS A 167 -26.44 -2.34 9.18
N GLN A 168 -25.92 -1.16 9.27
CA GLN A 168 -26.77 0.02 9.40
C GLN A 168 -27.42 0.27 8.03
N PRO A 169 -28.75 0.27 7.94
CA PRO A 169 -29.43 0.66 6.72
C PRO A 169 -29.06 2.11 6.40
N LYS A 170 -28.32 2.32 5.33
CA LYS A 170 -28.07 3.68 4.85
C LYS A 170 -29.35 4.21 4.24
N GLN A 171 -30.06 5.00 4.98
CA GLN A 171 -31.19 5.74 4.44
C GLN A 171 -30.63 6.73 3.40
N ARG A 172 -30.94 6.49 2.13
CA ARG A 172 -30.56 7.41 1.05
C ARG A 172 -31.58 8.54 1.05
N TYR A 173 -31.12 9.74 1.30
CA TYR A 173 -31.92 10.93 1.16
C TYR A 173 -31.90 11.36 -0.31
N VAL A 174 -33.08 11.60 -0.88
CA VAL A 174 -33.25 12.11 -2.23
C VAL A 174 -33.74 13.54 -2.11
N ILE A 175 -33.02 14.50 -2.65
CA ILE A 175 -33.39 15.91 -2.67
C ILE A 175 -34.62 16.09 -3.55
N ARG A 176 -35.71 16.61 -2.99
CA ARG A 176 -36.96 16.89 -3.70
C ARG A 176 -36.84 18.20 -4.46
N PRO A 177 -37.65 18.41 -5.53
CA PRO A 177 -37.61 19.65 -6.32
C PRO A 177 -37.78 20.94 -5.49
N GLU A 178 -38.63 20.90 -4.47
CA GLU A 178 -38.89 22.07 -3.58
C GLU A 178 -37.67 22.37 -2.69
N GLU A 179 -36.95 21.33 -2.28
CA GLU A 179 -35.73 21.48 -1.48
C GLU A 179 -34.57 21.98 -2.37
N PHE A 180 -34.53 21.51 -3.60
CA PHE A 180 -33.53 21.99 -4.57
C PHE A 180 -33.72 23.47 -4.90
N LYS A 181 -34.98 23.95 -5.06
CA LYS A 181 -35.27 25.36 -5.23
C LYS A 181 -34.73 26.20 -4.08
N LYS A 182 -34.94 25.80 -2.81
CA LYS A 182 -34.38 26.48 -1.64
C LYS A 182 -32.86 26.53 -1.63
N ILE A 183 -32.18 25.49 -2.17
CA ILE A 183 -30.72 25.48 -2.32
C ILE A 183 -30.31 26.55 -3.34
N LEU A 184 -31.04 26.68 -4.46
CA LEU A 184 -30.74 27.66 -5.51
C LEU A 184 -31.00 29.11 -5.03
N GLU A 185 -31.99 29.36 -4.16
CA GLU A 185 -32.20 30.66 -3.53
C GLU A 185 -30.94 31.12 -2.75
N ARG A 186 -30.22 30.19 -2.13
CA ARG A 186 -28.95 30.47 -1.43
C ARG A 186 -27.78 30.64 -2.37
N PHE A 187 -27.82 30.05 -3.55
CA PHE A 187 -26.75 30.06 -4.57
C PHE A 187 -27.35 30.53 -5.90
N PRO A 188 -27.63 31.85 -6.05
CA PRO A 188 -28.24 32.41 -7.25
C PRO A 188 -27.33 32.27 -8.50
N GLU A 189 -27.83 32.68 -9.65
CA GLU A 189 -27.20 32.48 -10.95
C GLU A 189 -25.78 33.09 -11.08
N ASP A 190 -25.47 34.13 -10.31
CA ASP A 190 -24.15 34.75 -10.23
C ASP A 190 -23.16 33.97 -9.32
N SER A 191 -23.65 32.98 -8.58
CA SER A 191 -22.84 32.15 -7.72
C SER A 191 -22.02 31.12 -8.55
N ASN A 192 -20.74 30.96 -8.22
CA ASN A 192 -19.89 29.92 -8.78
C ASN A 192 -20.40 28.49 -8.55
N PHE A 193 -21.35 28.31 -7.63
CA PHE A 193 -21.96 27.00 -7.33
C PHE A 193 -23.24 26.73 -8.10
N TYR A 194 -23.90 27.74 -8.70
CA TYR A 194 -25.19 27.58 -9.37
C TYR A 194 -25.11 26.54 -10.49
N LEU A 195 -24.24 26.76 -11.47
CA LEU A 195 -24.12 25.86 -12.62
C LEU A 195 -23.71 24.42 -12.23
N PRO A 196 -22.71 24.18 -11.36
CA PRO A 196 -22.42 22.85 -10.87
C PRO A 196 -23.58 22.17 -10.13
N LEU A 197 -24.38 22.91 -9.36
CA LEU A 197 -25.59 22.39 -8.69
C LEU A 197 -26.65 21.98 -9.70
N MET A 198 -26.92 22.83 -10.70
CA MET A 198 -27.86 22.54 -11.78
C MET A 198 -27.43 21.28 -12.56
N ILE A 199 -26.18 21.24 -13.00
CA ILE A 199 -25.62 20.06 -13.72
C ILE A 199 -25.76 18.82 -12.85
N GLY A 200 -25.30 18.86 -11.61
CA GLY A 200 -25.35 17.71 -10.70
C GLY A 200 -26.78 17.21 -10.45
N TYR A 201 -27.75 18.12 -10.25
CA TYR A 201 -29.14 17.76 -9.98
C TYR A 201 -29.83 17.12 -11.21
N TYR A 202 -29.70 17.74 -12.38
CA TYR A 202 -30.40 17.28 -13.59
C TYR A 202 -29.71 16.13 -14.32
N THR A 203 -28.38 15.98 -14.19
CA THR A 203 -27.64 14.96 -14.92
C THR A 203 -27.13 13.81 -14.03
N GLY A 204 -27.11 14.00 -12.71
CA GLY A 204 -26.53 13.03 -11.78
C GLY A 204 -25.02 12.94 -11.85
N LEU A 205 -24.32 13.85 -12.51
CA LEU A 205 -22.87 13.88 -12.56
C LEU A 205 -22.23 14.13 -11.21
N ARG A 206 -21.07 13.50 -10.99
CA ARG A 206 -20.26 13.84 -9.82
C ARG A 206 -19.71 15.25 -9.95
N LEU A 207 -19.52 15.92 -8.83
CA LEU A 207 -19.02 17.30 -8.82
C LEU A 207 -17.72 17.46 -9.62
N SER A 208 -16.80 16.52 -9.48
CA SER A 208 -15.53 16.52 -10.23
C SER A 208 -15.67 16.27 -11.73
N GLU A 209 -16.73 15.63 -12.15
CA GLU A 209 -17.11 15.43 -13.55
C GLU A 209 -17.78 16.70 -14.10
N ALA A 210 -18.69 17.28 -13.33
CA ALA A 210 -19.37 18.52 -13.68
C ALA A 210 -18.38 19.67 -13.89
N PHE A 211 -17.36 19.81 -13.01
CA PHE A 211 -16.31 20.83 -13.16
C PHE A 211 -15.33 20.55 -14.30
N ALA A 212 -15.30 19.34 -14.84
CA ALA A 212 -14.43 18.97 -15.96
C ALA A 212 -15.10 19.14 -17.34
N LEU A 213 -16.40 19.45 -17.40
CA LEU A 213 -17.13 19.63 -18.64
C LEU A 213 -16.61 20.83 -19.44
N CYS A 214 -16.49 20.60 -20.73
CA CYS A 214 -16.22 21.63 -21.75
C CYS A 214 -17.38 21.68 -22.76
N TRP A 215 -17.51 22.76 -23.50
CA TRP A 215 -18.54 22.91 -24.53
C TRP A 215 -18.50 21.79 -25.57
N ASP A 216 -17.32 21.28 -25.92
CA ASP A 216 -17.15 20.16 -26.84
C ASP A 216 -17.67 18.80 -26.31
N ASP A 217 -17.98 18.72 -25.01
CA ASP A 217 -18.56 17.53 -24.40
C ASP A 217 -20.12 17.56 -24.46
N ILE A 218 -20.72 18.67 -24.93
CA ILE A 218 -22.16 18.88 -24.98
C ILE A 218 -22.63 18.95 -26.44
N ASN A 219 -23.52 18.05 -26.83
CA ASN A 219 -24.20 18.12 -28.10
C ASN A 219 -25.65 18.51 -27.88
N VAL A 220 -26.02 19.75 -28.27
CA VAL A 220 -27.35 20.31 -28.05
C VAL A 220 -28.37 19.68 -28.99
N GLU A 221 -27.99 19.37 -30.25
CA GLU A 221 -28.87 18.79 -31.23
C GLU A 221 -29.33 17.38 -30.85
N SER A 222 -28.38 16.53 -30.46
CA SER A 222 -28.68 15.18 -29.99
C SER A 222 -29.06 15.11 -28.51
N ARG A 223 -29.03 16.24 -27.79
CA ARG A 223 -29.28 16.33 -26.31
C ARG A 223 -28.42 15.36 -25.50
N THR A 224 -27.15 15.19 -25.88
CA THR A 224 -26.24 14.27 -25.25
C THR A 224 -25.10 15.01 -24.59
N LEU A 225 -24.61 14.42 -23.49
CA LEU A 225 -23.47 14.92 -22.72
C LEU A 225 -22.48 13.77 -22.56
N SER A 226 -21.21 14.03 -22.94
CA SER A 226 -20.13 13.04 -22.88
C SER A 226 -19.21 13.28 -21.71
N VAL A 227 -19.12 12.33 -20.77
CA VAL A 227 -18.24 12.43 -19.59
C VAL A 227 -16.91 11.74 -19.87
N LYS A 228 -15.90 12.51 -20.23
CA LYS A 228 -14.57 11.99 -20.61
C LYS A 228 -13.49 12.28 -19.57
N LYS A 229 -13.71 13.26 -18.69
CA LYS A 229 -12.69 13.81 -17.80
C LYS A 229 -13.24 14.03 -16.39
N THR A 230 -12.33 14.14 -15.45
CA THR A 230 -12.64 14.53 -14.06
C THR A 230 -11.55 15.46 -13.55
N VAL A 231 -11.91 16.49 -12.81
CA VAL A 231 -10.94 17.38 -12.17
C VAL A 231 -10.35 16.70 -10.96
N VAL A 232 -9.01 16.72 -10.86
CA VAL A 232 -8.25 16.26 -9.69
C VAL A 232 -7.48 17.43 -9.13
N LYS A 233 -7.77 17.81 -7.89
CA LYS A 233 -6.98 18.83 -7.18
C LYS A 233 -5.62 18.23 -6.82
N ARG A 234 -4.54 18.78 -7.35
CA ARG A 234 -3.16 18.51 -6.91
C ARG A 234 -2.76 19.65 -5.98
N ASN A 235 -2.44 19.32 -4.75
CA ASN A 235 -1.83 20.27 -3.81
C ASN A 235 -0.33 20.35 -4.07
#